data_636364717c384373ba118aac21852359
#
_entry.id   636364717c384373ba118aac21852359
#
_cell.length_a   1.000
_cell.length_b   1.000
_cell.length_c   1.000
_cell.angle_alpha   90.00
_cell.angle_beta   90.00
_cell.angle_gamma   90.00
#
_symmetry.space_group_name_H-M   'P 1'
#
loop_
_entity.id
_entity.type
_entity.pdbx_description
1 polymer ?
#
loop_
_entity_poly.entity_id
_entity_poly.type
_entity_poly.pdbx_seq_one_letter_code
_entity_poly.pdbx_strand_id
1 'polypeptide(L)'
;DAQESRGLGDVYKRQIWGAVKNQFFAALFTPEKISSNGGYAVPLSINLKDPNKYMRNAVAGFMGFEVETLQPGQVWNLGGSYYVGPKELDRLYSLGGGQDAIMDYGWFGFVSRPLSRLMNWIYSWISIVSPNWGWGWAIIILTVLVRAVLWPLTSVQIKSSQRMSKLQEPIKALREKYKDDPKKVQQETMKLYSEYGINPLAGCLPIFIQLPIFIGLYYMLQTSCEIRFAHFLWIKDLARPDTIEALPSIFGIPLHLLPIINAVITCLQMHLMPSMADKMQSWMFKLMPFIMLVIFYTFPSGLVLYWTVQSLLGILQVLVVRMGAKKVVLKKREKPSFMQRMQEAMEQAQAAQQARGPEFEKLPLKERLRIAREDAAKARKKLKDERLKGTMYEPRKKNPGGRSTRPKR
;
A
#
# COMPACT_ATOMS: atom_id res chain seq x y z
N ASP A 1 20.44 -1.12 -15.10
CA ASP A 1 20.64 -0.12 -14.07
C ASP A 1 21.39 -0.78 -12.92
N ALA A 2 22.69 -0.57 -12.91
CA ALA A 2 23.51 -0.89 -11.75
C ALA A 2 23.02 0.05 -10.64
N GLN A 3 22.23 -0.49 -9.74
CA GLN A 3 21.86 0.19 -8.52
C GLN A 3 23.15 0.37 -7.73
N GLU A 4 23.67 1.59 -7.74
CA GLU A 4 24.80 1.97 -6.90
C GLU A 4 24.56 1.44 -5.51
N SER A 5 25.44 0.55 -5.07
CA SER A 5 25.52 0.17 -3.68
C SER A 5 25.88 1.42 -2.87
N ARG A 6 24.88 2.13 -2.37
CA ARG A 6 25.05 3.09 -1.27
C ARG A 6 25.42 2.32 -0.02
N GLY A 7 26.67 1.92 0.06
CA GLY A 7 27.19 1.10 1.13
C GLY A 7 28.62 1.41 1.47
N LEU A 8 29.01 2.68 1.42
CA LEU A 8 30.28 3.11 2.04
C LEU A 8 30.17 3.36 3.55
N GLY A 9 29.02 2.98 4.18
CA GLY A 9 28.77 3.30 5.59
C GLY A 9 29.04 2.21 6.62
N ASP A 10 29.12 0.92 6.26
CA ASP A 10 29.24 -0.18 7.24
C ASP A 10 30.41 -1.13 6.96
N VAL A 11 31.58 -0.60 6.74
CA VAL A 11 32.82 -1.35 6.44
C VAL A 11 33.27 -2.26 7.60
N TYR A 12 32.69 -2.14 8.79
CA TYR A 12 33.15 -2.83 10.01
C TYR A 12 32.21 -3.85 10.62
N LYS A 13 31.08 -4.17 9.96
CA LYS A 13 30.24 -5.26 10.43
C LYS A 13 30.72 -6.59 9.84
N ARG A 14 30.98 -7.57 10.73
CA ARG A 14 31.28 -8.94 10.34
C ARG A 14 30.18 -9.45 9.40
N GLN A 15 30.56 -9.77 8.17
CA GLN A 15 29.63 -10.32 7.19
C GLN A 15 29.69 -11.83 7.20
N ILE A 16 28.53 -12.45 7.35
CA ILE A 16 28.38 -13.92 7.35
C ILE A 16 28.23 -14.48 5.93
N TRP A 17 27.88 -13.66 4.97
CA TRP A 17 27.82 -14.01 3.54
C TRP A 17 27.94 -12.76 2.67
N GLY A 18 28.36 -12.95 1.43
CA GLY A 18 28.38 -11.90 0.40
C GLY A 18 27.70 -12.37 -0.87
N ALA A 19 27.02 -11.46 -1.57
CA ALA A 19 26.31 -11.81 -2.80
C ALA A 19 26.39 -10.71 -3.86
N VAL A 20 26.40 -11.13 -5.11
CA VAL A 20 26.05 -10.32 -6.27
C VAL A 20 24.74 -10.81 -6.86
N LYS A 21 23.88 -9.90 -7.26
CA LYS A 21 22.54 -10.23 -7.77
C LYS A 21 22.16 -9.40 -8.98
N ASN A 22 21.32 -9.97 -9.81
CA ASN A 22 20.51 -9.21 -10.76
C ASN A 22 19.02 -9.31 -10.38
N GLN A 23 18.14 -9.00 -11.31
CA GLN A 23 16.68 -9.07 -11.06
C GLN A 23 16.22 -10.47 -10.63
N PHE A 24 16.73 -11.55 -11.26
CA PHE A 24 16.20 -12.92 -11.11
C PHE A 24 17.21 -13.92 -10.53
N PHE A 25 18.51 -13.63 -10.59
CA PHE A 25 19.56 -14.55 -10.19
C PHE A 25 20.47 -13.92 -9.12
N ALA A 26 21.07 -14.76 -8.33
CA ALA A 26 22.10 -14.38 -7.37
C ALA A 26 23.25 -15.39 -7.38
N ALA A 27 24.45 -14.86 -7.14
CA ALA A 27 25.61 -15.62 -6.78
C ALA A 27 26.04 -15.17 -5.39
N LEU A 28 26.09 -16.09 -4.43
CA LEU A 28 26.43 -15.81 -3.05
C LEU A 28 27.47 -16.80 -2.54
N PHE A 29 28.32 -16.31 -1.66
CA PHE A 29 29.32 -17.08 -0.95
C PHE A 29 29.09 -16.97 0.56
N THR A 30 29.08 -18.11 1.25
CA THR A 30 28.93 -18.19 2.69
C THR A 30 30.13 -18.93 3.25
N PRO A 31 31.04 -18.25 3.95
CA PRO A 31 32.18 -18.90 4.62
C PRO A 31 31.71 -19.74 5.82
N GLU A 32 32.36 -20.91 6.05
CA GLU A 32 31.92 -21.84 7.10
C GLU A 32 32.34 -21.41 8.50
N LYS A 33 33.58 -20.91 8.67
CA LYS A 33 34.19 -20.74 10.00
C LYS A 33 34.61 -19.31 10.30
N ILE A 34 34.77 -18.47 9.31
CA ILE A 34 35.35 -17.14 9.43
C ILE A 34 34.37 -16.12 8.85
N SER A 35 33.99 -15.13 9.65
CA SER A 35 33.25 -14.00 9.12
C SER A 35 34.16 -13.06 8.36
N SER A 36 33.66 -12.51 7.25
CA SER A 36 34.36 -11.50 6.49
C SER A 36 34.45 -10.19 7.27
N ASN A 37 35.59 -9.50 7.17
CA ASN A 37 35.80 -8.17 7.76
C ASN A 37 35.23 -7.03 6.91
N GLY A 38 34.74 -7.35 5.72
CA GLY A 38 34.10 -6.39 4.81
C GLY A 38 33.97 -6.96 3.40
N GLY A 39 33.29 -6.25 2.55
CA GLY A 39 33.14 -6.60 1.14
C GLY A 39 32.97 -5.34 0.30
N TYR A 40 33.36 -5.44 -0.95
CA TYR A 40 33.14 -4.38 -1.93
C TYR A 40 32.69 -4.95 -3.27
N ALA A 41 32.05 -4.14 -4.07
CA ALA A 41 31.61 -4.50 -5.40
C ALA A 41 32.27 -3.58 -6.44
N VAL A 42 32.70 -4.16 -7.55
CA VAL A 42 33.31 -3.41 -8.65
C VAL A 42 32.50 -3.62 -9.90
N PRO A 43 32.06 -2.56 -10.58
CA PRO A 43 31.44 -2.69 -11.89
C PRO A 43 32.51 -3.15 -12.91
N LEU A 44 32.15 -4.16 -13.69
CA LEU A 44 32.99 -4.68 -14.78
C LEU A 44 32.33 -4.35 -16.11
N SER A 45 33.09 -3.77 -17.04
CA SER A 45 32.68 -3.69 -18.44
C SER A 45 33.13 -4.96 -19.17
N ILE A 46 32.19 -5.78 -19.61
CA ILE A 46 32.49 -6.98 -20.38
C ILE A 46 32.45 -6.60 -21.86
N ASN A 47 33.56 -6.81 -22.54
CA ASN A 47 33.65 -6.61 -23.98
C ASN A 47 33.17 -7.88 -24.68
N LEU A 48 31.86 -7.99 -24.90
CA LEU A 48 31.28 -9.10 -25.65
C LEU A 48 31.45 -8.83 -27.15
N LYS A 49 31.92 -9.83 -27.89
CA LYS A 49 32.03 -9.77 -29.35
C LYS A 49 30.68 -9.67 -30.07
N ASP A 50 29.58 -9.81 -29.35
CA ASP A 50 28.22 -9.74 -29.86
C ASP A 50 27.67 -8.31 -29.82
N PRO A 51 27.12 -7.76 -30.94
CA PRO A 51 26.57 -6.41 -31.00
C PRO A 51 25.29 -6.22 -30.18
N ASN A 52 24.70 -7.27 -29.62
CA ASN A 52 23.54 -7.15 -28.73
C ASN A 52 23.89 -6.45 -27.43
N LYS A 53 23.61 -5.22 -27.40
CA LYS A 53 23.97 -4.12 -26.49
C LYS A 53 23.59 -4.32 -25.00
N TYR A 54 22.95 -5.42 -24.61
CA TYR A 54 22.25 -5.55 -23.33
C TYR A 54 23.07 -6.16 -22.18
N MET A 55 24.29 -6.66 -22.44
CA MET A 55 25.11 -7.32 -21.42
C MET A 55 26.50 -6.70 -21.23
N ARG A 56 26.65 -5.39 -21.36
CA ARG A 56 27.98 -4.75 -21.21
C ARG A 56 28.42 -4.53 -19.77
N ASN A 57 27.51 -4.59 -18.80
CA ASN A 57 27.80 -4.30 -17.42
C ASN A 57 27.64 -5.56 -16.57
N ALA A 58 28.70 -5.95 -15.91
CA ALA A 58 28.71 -6.96 -14.87
C ALA A 58 29.17 -6.35 -13.55
N VAL A 59 28.96 -7.06 -12.45
CA VAL A 59 29.44 -6.66 -11.14
C VAL A 59 30.21 -7.83 -10.55
N ALA A 60 31.44 -7.58 -10.10
CA ALA A 60 32.21 -8.51 -9.29
C ALA A 60 32.07 -8.14 -7.82
N GLY A 61 31.73 -9.11 -6.98
CA GLY A 61 31.72 -8.97 -5.53
C GLY A 61 32.99 -9.58 -4.93
N PHE A 62 33.55 -8.89 -3.96
CA PHE A 62 34.72 -9.32 -3.23
C PHE A 62 34.40 -9.35 -1.74
N MET A 63 34.92 -10.36 -1.05
CA MET A 63 34.89 -10.47 0.40
C MET A 63 36.30 -10.47 0.95
N GLY A 64 36.56 -9.62 1.94
CA GLY A 64 37.84 -9.52 2.62
C GLY A 64 37.87 -10.40 3.88
N PHE A 65 38.92 -11.17 4.05
CA PHE A 65 39.16 -11.99 5.25
C PHE A 65 40.44 -11.57 5.89
N GLU A 66 40.45 -11.54 7.21
CA GLU A 66 41.68 -11.32 7.99
C GLU A 66 42.43 -12.66 8.12
N VAL A 67 43.64 -12.66 7.64
CA VAL A 67 44.54 -13.83 7.69
C VAL A 67 45.68 -13.48 8.58
N GLU A 68 45.97 -14.34 9.59
CA GLU A 68 47.18 -14.21 10.41
C GLU A 68 48.43 -14.37 9.54
N THR A 69 49.52 -13.78 10.00
CA THR A 69 50.80 -13.89 9.29
C THR A 69 51.22 -15.36 9.13
N LEU A 70 51.24 -15.82 7.88
CA LEU A 70 51.62 -17.22 7.60
C LEU A 70 53.15 -17.41 7.66
N GLN A 71 53.57 -18.44 8.35
CA GLN A 71 55.00 -18.88 8.35
C GLN A 71 55.29 -19.68 7.09
N PRO A 72 56.54 -19.76 6.65
CA PRO A 72 56.91 -20.58 5.50
C PRO A 72 56.47 -22.05 5.68
N GLY A 73 55.69 -22.56 4.71
CA GLY A 73 55.11 -23.91 4.76
C GLY A 73 53.75 -24.03 5.47
N GLN A 74 53.25 -22.97 6.06
CA GLN A 74 51.92 -22.95 6.67
C GLN A 74 50.87 -22.74 5.59
N VAL A 75 49.76 -23.49 5.67
CA VAL A 75 48.60 -23.42 4.74
C VAL A 75 47.42 -22.84 5.46
N TRP A 76 46.81 -21.82 4.87
CA TRP A 76 45.52 -21.28 5.30
C TRP A 76 44.43 -21.76 4.36
N ASN A 77 43.37 -22.35 4.91
CA ASN A 77 42.24 -22.88 4.16
C ASN A 77 40.99 -22.08 4.46
N LEU A 78 40.34 -21.59 3.42
CA LEU A 78 39.00 -20.99 3.49
C LEU A 78 37.95 -21.98 2.94
N GLY A 79 37.16 -22.54 3.84
CA GLY A 79 35.98 -23.35 3.46
C GLY A 79 34.73 -22.48 3.36
N GLY A 80 33.83 -22.87 2.49
CA GLY A 80 32.57 -22.17 2.36
C GLY A 80 31.64 -22.84 1.34
N SER A 81 30.37 -22.45 1.36
CA SER A 81 29.38 -22.84 0.38
C SER A 81 29.15 -21.73 -0.64
N TYR A 82 28.98 -22.13 -1.89
CA TYR A 82 28.73 -21.22 -3.00
C TYR A 82 27.40 -21.56 -3.65
N TYR A 83 26.48 -20.58 -3.70
CA TYR A 83 25.22 -20.72 -4.38
C TYR A 83 25.20 -19.84 -5.63
N VAL A 84 24.89 -20.41 -6.77
CA VAL A 84 24.62 -19.69 -8.01
C VAL A 84 23.30 -20.21 -8.57
N GLY A 85 22.31 -19.35 -8.64
CA GLY A 85 21.01 -19.81 -9.09
C GLY A 85 19.93 -18.73 -9.03
N PRO A 86 18.67 -19.14 -9.30
CA PRO A 86 17.54 -18.24 -9.27
C PRO A 86 17.24 -17.76 -7.85
N LYS A 87 16.72 -16.54 -7.73
CA LYS A 87 16.27 -15.97 -6.46
C LYS A 87 14.89 -16.53 -6.06
N GLU A 88 14.86 -17.78 -5.64
CA GLU A 88 13.67 -18.42 -5.06
C GLU A 88 13.64 -18.23 -3.55
N LEU A 89 12.55 -17.67 -3.04
CA LEU A 89 12.45 -17.32 -1.61
C LEU A 89 12.67 -18.54 -0.70
N ASP A 90 12.02 -19.65 -0.99
CA ASP A 90 12.08 -20.84 -0.15
C ASP A 90 13.47 -21.51 -0.19
N ARG A 91 14.13 -21.48 -1.35
CA ARG A 91 15.49 -21.99 -1.53
C ARG A 91 16.50 -21.13 -0.78
N LEU A 92 16.43 -19.80 -0.93
CA LEU A 92 17.29 -18.87 -0.21
C LEU A 92 17.09 -18.95 1.30
N TYR A 93 15.85 -19.15 1.75
CA TYR A 93 15.53 -19.35 3.15
C TYR A 93 16.13 -20.65 3.71
N SER A 94 16.12 -21.73 2.92
CA SER A 94 16.68 -23.04 3.32
C SER A 94 18.20 -23.05 3.46
N LEU A 95 18.91 -22.11 2.81
CA LEU A 95 20.35 -21.97 2.97
C LEU A 95 20.76 -21.48 4.36
N GLY A 96 19.85 -20.84 5.11
CA GLY A 96 20.09 -20.30 6.46
C GLY A 96 20.79 -18.93 6.44
N GLY A 97 21.18 -18.45 7.62
CA GLY A 97 21.99 -17.23 7.73
C GLY A 97 21.34 -15.93 7.23
N GLY A 98 20.02 -15.89 6.99
CA GLY A 98 19.32 -14.68 6.54
C GLY A 98 19.56 -14.34 5.07
N GLN A 99 19.93 -15.30 4.25
CA GLN A 99 20.23 -15.12 2.81
C GLN A 99 18.99 -14.77 1.98
N ASP A 100 17.77 -15.00 2.53
CA ASP A 100 16.51 -14.52 1.97
C ASP A 100 16.42 -12.97 1.86
N ALA A 101 17.31 -12.24 2.56
CA ALA A 101 17.45 -10.78 2.42
C ALA A 101 17.86 -10.36 0.99
N ILE A 102 18.47 -11.26 0.19
CA ILE A 102 18.82 -11.03 -1.22
C ILE A 102 17.59 -10.70 -2.08
N MET A 103 16.39 -11.18 -1.70
CA MET A 103 15.15 -10.87 -2.41
C MET A 103 14.86 -9.37 -2.45
N ASP A 104 15.31 -8.61 -1.44
CA ASP A 104 15.24 -7.14 -1.39
C ASP A 104 13.83 -6.58 -1.65
N TYR A 105 12.90 -7.03 -0.84
CA TYR A 105 11.52 -6.51 -0.88
C TYR A 105 11.36 -5.11 -0.25
N GLY A 106 12.45 -4.46 0.10
CA GLY A 106 12.46 -3.15 0.73
C GLY A 106 11.64 -3.11 2.04
N TRP A 107 11.10 -1.94 2.34
CA TRP A 107 10.28 -1.71 3.56
C TRP A 107 9.01 -2.55 3.61
N PHE A 108 8.49 -2.97 2.45
CA PHE A 108 7.25 -3.76 2.36
C PHE A 108 7.49 -5.27 2.38
N GLY A 109 8.70 -5.72 2.76
CA GLY A 109 9.03 -7.12 2.87
C GLY A 109 8.11 -7.91 3.81
N PHE A 110 7.54 -7.25 4.82
CA PHE A 110 6.53 -7.84 5.71
C PHE A 110 5.21 -8.21 4.99
N VAL A 111 4.92 -7.58 3.85
CA VAL A 111 3.79 -7.92 2.96
C VAL A 111 4.24 -8.86 1.86
N SER A 112 5.38 -8.59 1.21
CA SER A 112 5.86 -9.33 0.04
C SER A 112 6.18 -10.80 0.37
N ARG A 113 6.86 -11.07 1.51
CA ARG A 113 7.22 -12.43 1.92
C ARG A 113 6.02 -13.36 2.15
N PRO A 114 5.00 -12.98 2.95
CA PRO A 114 3.80 -13.79 3.09
C PRO A 114 3.05 -14.01 1.78
N LEU A 115 2.96 -12.97 0.93
CA LEU A 115 2.30 -13.07 -0.36
C LEU A 115 3.05 -14.00 -1.32
N SER A 116 4.40 -13.95 -1.34
CA SER A 116 5.22 -14.86 -2.14
C SER A 116 5.03 -16.32 -1.71
N ARG A 117 5.10 -16.61 -0.40
CA ARG A 117 4.85 -17.96 0.12
C ARG A 117 3.43 -18.45 -0.20
N LEU A 118 2.43 -17.59 -0.02
CA LEU A 118 1.05 -17.92 -0.34
C LEU A 118 0.88 -18.18 -1.84
N MET A 119 1.51 -17.37 -2.71
CA MET A 119 1.47 -17.56 -4.16
C MET A 119 2.10 -18.90 -4.57
N ASN A 120 3.29 -19.23 -4.02
CA ASN A 120 3.96 -20.52 -4.28
C ASN A 120 3.13 -21.70 -3.78
N TRP A 121 2.50 -21.57 -2.62
CA TRP A 121 1.60 -22.57 -2.08
C TRP A 121 0.37 -22.76 -2.99
N ILE A 122 -0.27 -21.69 -3.44
CA ILE A 122 -1.38 -21.77 -4.39
C ILE A 122 -0.92 -22.46 -5.70
N TYR A 123 0.23 -22.04 -6.22
CA TYR A 123 0.79 -22.62 -7.44
C TYR A 123 1.04 -24.13 -7.30
N SER A 124 1.54 -24.62 -6.16
CA SER A 124 1.80 -26.04 -5.94
C SER A 124 0.55 -26.93 -6.13
N TRP A 125 -0.64 -26.39 -5.79
CA TRP A 125 -1.91 -27.08 -6.03
C TRP A 125 -2.41 -26.94 -7.47
N ILE A 126 -2.29 -25.75 -8.03
CA ILE A 126 -2.83 -25.45 -9.37
C ILE A 126 -1.99 -26.12 -10.46
N SER A 127 -0.69 -26.21 -10.29
CA SER A 127 0.21 -26.83 -11.26
C SER A 127 -0.12 -28.30 -11.54
N ILE A 128 -0.81 -28.98 -10.62
CA ILE A 128 -1.31 -30.35 -10.81
C ILE A 128 -2.41 -30.39 -11.89
N VAL A 129 -3.29 -29.37 -11.90
CA VAL A 129 -4.46 -29.32 -12.81
C VAL A 129 -4.15 -28.52 -14.07
N SER A 130 -3.36 -27.47 -13.95
CA SER A 130 -3.04 -26.54 -15.05
C SER A 130 -1.55 -26.17 -15.05
N PRO A 131 -0.67 -27.07 -15.49
CA PRO A 131 0.78 -26.86 -15.42
C PRO A 131 1.23 -25.65 -16.27
N ASN A 132 0.62 -25.43 -17.43
CA ASN A 132 1.01 -24.36 -18.35
C ASN A 132 0.57 -22.97 -17.90
N TRP A 133 -0.57 -22.85 -17.21
CA TRP A 133 -1.16 -21.57 -16.78
C TRP A 133 -1.18 -21.40 -15.26
N GLY A 134 -0.47 -22.26 -14.54
CA GLY A 134 -0.50 -22.32 -13.08
C GLY A 134 -0.19 -20.98 -12.41
N TRP A 135 0.81 -20.25 -12.87
CA TRP A 135 1.18 -18.95 -12.29
C TRP A 135 0.14 -17.86 -12.54
N GLY A 136 -0.46 -17.81 -13.71
CA GLY A 136 -1.55 -16.86 -13.99
C GLY A 136 -2.75 -17.10 -13.08
N TRP A 137 -3.15 -18.36 -12.91
CA TRP A 137 -4.20 -18.75 -11.97
C TRP A 137 -3.80 -18.47 -10.51
N ALA A 138 -2.54 -18.69 -10.14
CA ALA A 138 -2.05 -18.37 -8.80
C ALA A 138 -2.18 -16.89 -8.49
N ILE A 139 -1.85 -16.00 -9.42
CA ILE A 139 -2.04 -14.55 -9.28
C ILE A 139 -3.54 -14.21 -9.11
N ILE A 140 -4.42 -14.82 -9.91
CA ILE A 140 -5.87 -14.56 -9.83
C ILE A 140 -6.41 -15.00 -8.48
N ILE A 141 -6.11 -16.23 -8.03
CA ILE A 141 -6.59 -16.75 -6.75
C ILE A 141 -6.02 -15.95 -5.58
N LEU A 142 -4.73 -15.61 -5.61
CA LEU A 142 -4.12 -14.73 -4.61
C LEU A 142 -4.88 -13.40 -4.53
N THR A 143 -5.24 -12.82 -5.69
CA THR A 143 -6.01 -11.57 -5.74
C THR A 143 -7.39 -11.74 -5.10
N VAL A 144 -8.09 -12.84 -5.40
CA VAL A 144 -9.39 -13.15 -4.81
C VAL A 144 -9.29 -13.30 -3.30
N LEU A 145 -8.27 -14.02 -2.80
CA LEU A 145 -8.06 -14.22 -1.35
C LEU A 145 -7.76 -12.89 -0.63
N VAL A 146 -6.85 -12.09 -1.16
CA VAL A 146 -6.55 -10.75 -0.60
C VAL A 146 -7.81 -9.89 -0.59
N ARG A 147 -8.58 -9.92 -1.68
CA ARG A 147 -9.84 -9.17 -1.79
C ARG A 147 -10.89 -9.67 -0.79
N ALA A 148 -11.02 -10.97 -0.61
CA ALA A 148 -11.93 -11.57 0.36
C ALA A 148 -11.61 -11.12 1.80
N VAL A 149 -10.34 -11.10 2.18
CA VAL A 149 -9.89 -10.59 3.49
C VAL A 149 -10.24 -9.10 3.66
N LEU A 150 -10.07 -8.30 2.61
CA LEU A 150 -10.35 -6.86 2.65
C LEU A 150 -11.83 -6.53 2.41
N TRP A 151 -12.67 -7.51 2.06
CA TRP A 151 -14.09 -7.32 1.70
C TRP A 151 -14.91 -6.54 2.74
N PRO A 152 -14.86 -6.87 4.03
CA PRO A 152 -15.64 -6.15 5.03
C PRO A 152 -15.25 -4.66 5.09
N LEU A 153 -13.96 -4.37 5.04
CA LEU A 153 -13.43 -3.02 5.12
C LEU A 153 -13.81 -2.18 3.89
N THR A 154 -13.63 -2.72 2.69
CA THR A 154 -13.97 -2.06 1.43
C THR A 154 -15.49 -1.91 1.26
N SER A 155 -16.30 -2.81 1.82
CA SER A 155 -17.76 -2.70 1.83
C SER A 155 -18.26 -1.54 2.69
N VAL A 156 -17.66 -1.32 3.87
CA VAL A 156 -17.97 -0.17 4.72
C VAL A 156 -17.66 1.14 4.00
N GLN A 157 -16.56 1.17 3.28
CA GLN A 157 -16.15 2.32 2.50
C GLN A 157 -17.08 2.61 1.32
N ILE A 158 -17.48 1.60 0.53
CA ILE A 158 -18.46 1.78 -0.56
C ILE A 158 -19.75 2.38 0.01
N LYS A 159 -20.24 1.89 1.15
CA LYS A 159 -21.41 2.45 1.84
C LYS A 159 -21.19 3.89 2.28
N SER A 160 -20.00 4.23 2.78
CA SER A 160 -19.65 5.62 3.15
C SER A 160 -19.65 6.55 1.93
N SER A 161 -19.05 6.10 0.83
CA SER A 161 -19.04 6.82 -0.45
C SER A 161 -20.45 7.05 -0.99
N GLN A 162 -21.35 6.06 -0.89
CA GLN A 162 -22.77 6.20 -1.25
C GLN A 162 -23.51 7.24 -0.38
N ARG A 163 -23.20 7.31 0.93
CA ARG A 163 -23.78 8.35 1.81
C ARG A 163 -23.25 9.73 1.42
N MET A 164 -21.98 9.86 1.14
CA MET A 164 -21.36 11.11 0.71
C MET A 164 -21.94 11.62 -0.62
N SER A 165 -22.20 10.72 -1.57
CA SER A 165 -22.81 11.08 -2.85
C SER A 165 -24.22 11.66 -2.72
N LYS A 166 -24.99 11.27 -1.70
CA LYS A 166 -26.33 11.85 -1.43
C LYS A 166 -26.28 13.27 -0.89
N LEU A 167 -25.13 13.74 -0.39
CA LEU A 167 -24.95 15.13 0.04
C LEU A 167 -24.49 16.05 -1.10
N GLN A 168 -24.37 15.56 -2.33
CA GLN A 168 -23.90 16.37 -3.45
C GLN A 168 -24.81 17.55 -3.76
N GLU A 169 -26.14 17.34 -3.78
CA GLU A 169 -27.09 18.41 -4.03
C GLU A 169 -27.05 19.50 -2.95
N PRO A 170 -27.10 19.17 -1.64
CA PRO A 170 -26.84 20.16 -0.59
C PRO A 170 -25.50 20.89 -0.72
N ILE A 171 -24.43 20.19 -1.10
CA ILE A 171 -23.10 20.81 -1.28
C ILE A 171 -23.08 21.74 -2.49
N LYS A 172 -23.76 21.41 -3.59
CA LYS A 172 -23.92 22.31 -4.74
C LYS A 172 -24.65 23.59 -4.34
N ALA A 173 -25.76 23.47 -3.61
CA ALA A 173 -26.50 24.62 -3.10
C ALA A 173 -25.62 25.51 -2.18
N LEU A 174 -24.78 24.92 -1.33
CA LEU A 174 -23.83 25.67 -0.51
C LEU A 174 -22.78 26.41 -1.37
N ARG A 175 -22.27 25.78 -2.41
CA ARG A 175 -21.33 26.43 -3.36
C ARG A 175 -21.96 27.59 -4.12
N GLU A 176 -23.22 27.46 -4.49
CA GLU A 176 -23.97 28.55 -5.15
C GLU A 176 -24.23 29.70 -4.19
N LYS A 177 -24.56 29.40 -2.96
CA LYS A 177 -24.83 30.40 -1.91
C LYS A 177 -23.59 31.22 -1.51
N TYR A 178 -22.41 30.59 -1.47
CA TYR A 178 -21.17 31.20 -1.01
C TYR A 178 -20.11 31.25 -2.13
N LYS A 179 -20.50 31.58 -3.36
CA LYS A 179 -19.61 31.59 -4.56
C LYS A 179 -18.32 32.38 -4.35
N ASP A 180 -18.42 33.50 -3.62
CA ASP A 180 -17.32 34.46 -3.44
C ASP A 180 -16.43 34.16 -2.23
N ASP A 181 -16.80 33.14 -1.41
CA ASP A 181 -16.04 32.78 -0.21
C ASP A 181 -15.76 31.26 -0.18
N PRO A 182 -14.66 30.82 -0.85
CA PRO A 182 -14.32 29.40 -0.88
C PRO A 182 -13.99 28.80 0.51
N LYS A 183 -13.52 29.64 1.46
CA LYS A 183 -13.26 29.18 2.84
C LYS A 183 -14.57 28.84 3.55
N LYS A 184 -15.60 29.67 3.37
CA LYS A 184 -16.92 29.44 3.94
C LYS A 184 -17.62 28.24 3.33
N VAL A 185 -17.48 28.03 2.00
CA VAL A 185 -17.95 26.79 1.33
C VAL A 185 -17.31 25.55 1.95
N GLN A 186 -16.00 25.57 2.20
CA GLN A 186 -15.30 24.44 2.79
C GLN A 186 -15.75 24.18 4.24
N GLN A 187 -15.91 25.24 5.05
CA GLN A 187 -16.38 25.13 6.44
C GLN A 187 -17.79 24.55 6.51
N GLU A 188 -18.74 25.11 5.75
CA GLU A 188 -20.12 24.64 5.74
C GLU A 188 -20.26 23.23 5.15
N THR A 189 -19.44 22.86 4.16
CA THR A 189 -19.36 21.49 3.65
C THR A 189 -18.88 20.52 4.72
N MET A 190 -17.87 20.91 5.51
CA MET A 190 -17.35 20.08 6.59
C MET A 190 -18.37 19.94 7.74
N LYS A 191 -19.10 21.02 8.06
CA LYS A 191 -20.20 20.98 9.03
C LYS A 191 -21.30 20.01 8.55
N LEU A 192 -21.67 20.09 7.27
CA LEU A 192 -22.67 19.21 6.66
C LEU A 192 -22.26 17.74 6.78
N TYR A 193 -21.02 17.38 6.40
CA TYR A 193 -20.51 16.02 6.58
C TYR A 193 -20.58 15.55 8.03
N SER A 194 -20.26 16.44 8.95
CA SER A 194 -20.26 16.17 10.38
C SER A 194 -21.68 15.96 10.94
N GLU A 195 -22.67 16.77 10.51
CA GLU A 195 -24.07 16.63 10.88
C GLU A 195 -24.67 15.26 10.49
N TYR A 196 -24.25 14.73 9.34
CA TYR A 196 -24.68 13.42 8.88
C TYR A 196 -23.75 12.28 9.30
N GLY A 197 -22.71 12.58 10.10
CA GLY A 197 -21.74 11.58 10.59
C GLY A 197 -20.92 10.93 9.49
N ILE A 198 -20.66 11.65 8.40
CA ILE A 198 -19.87 11.18 7.26
C ILE A 198 -18.45 11.67 7.43
N ASN A 199 -17.49 10.74 7.41
CA ASN A 199 -16.08 11.08 7.40
C ASN A 199 -15.58 11.16 5.96
N PRO A 200 -15.17 12.34 5.45
CA PRO A 200 -14.66 12.47 4.08
C PRO A 200 -13.35 11.66 3.85
N LEU A 201 -12.55 11.47 4.90
CA LEU A 201 -11.33 10.66 4.83
C LEU A 201 -11.61 9.15 4.66
N ALA A 202 -12.82 8.69 4.99
CA ALA A 202 -13.20 7.30 4.74
C ALA A 202 -13.25 6.96 3.25
N GLY A 203 -13.41 7.94 2.37
CA GLY A 203 -13.37 7.77 0.92
C GLY A 203 -11.99 7.46 0.36
N CYS A 204 -10.92 7.96 0.97
CA CYS A 204 -9.53 7.72 0.55
C CYS A 204 -8.83 6.59 1.33
N LEU A 205 -9.46 6.04 2.37
CA LEU A 205 -8.88 4.97 3.19
C LEU A 205 -8.39 3.74 2.39
N PRO A 206 -9.07 3.32 1.29
CA PRO A 206 -8.55 2.20 0.50
C PRO A 206 -7.20 2.45 -0.11
N ILE A 207 -6.90 3.67 -0.53
CA ILE A 207 -5.61 3.98 -1.13
C ILE A 207 -4.49 3.69 -0.13
N PHE A 208 -4.68 4.06 1.14
CA PHE A 208 -3.70 3.82 2.20
C PHE A 208 -3.51 2.33 2.53
N ILE A 209 -4.55 1.52 2.40
CA ILE A 209 -4.47 0.07 2.64
C ILE A 209 -3.97 -0.65 1.39
N GLN A 210 -4.42 -0.22 0.23
CA GLN A 210 -4.05 -0.80 -1.05
C GLN A 210 -2.60 -0.54 -1.41
N LEU A 211 -2.04 0.63 -1.04
CA LEU A 211 -0.68 1.03 -1.41
C LEU A 211 0.39 0.07 -0.87
N PRO A 212 0.41 -0.31 0.42
CA PRO A 212 1.35 -1.32 0.92
C PRO A 212 1.21 -2.68 0.24
N ILE A 213 -0.03 -3.11 -0.05
CA ILE A 213 -0.29 -4.38 -0.73
C ILE A 213 0.21 -4.30 -2.18
N PHE A 214 -0.08 -3.21 -2.87
CA PHE A 214 0.36 -2.99 -4.24
C PHE A 214 1.90 -2.96 -4.34
N ILE A 215 2.55 -2.19 -3.48
CA ILE A 215 4.01 -2.10 -3.47
C ILE A 215 4.62 -3.46 -3.10
N GLY A 216 4.05 -4.16 -2.12
CA GLY A 216 4.50 -5.50 -1.74
C GLY A 216 4.37 -6.51 -2.87
N LEU A 217 3.25 -6.51 -3.60
CA LEU A 217 3.05 -7.34 -4.79
C LEU A 217 3.97 -6.94 -5.94
N TYR A 218 4.17 -5.65 -6.15
CA TYR A 218 5.09 -5.15 -7.17
C TYR A 218 6.49 -5.69 -6.95
N TYR A 219 7.07 -5.51 -5.76
CA TYR A 219 8.39 -6.05 -5.45
C TYR A 219 8.43 -7.58 -5.55
N MET A 220 7.39 -8.26 -5.07
CA MET A 220 7.29 -9.71 -5.16
C MET A 220 7.31 -10.19 -6.61
N LEU A 221 6.42 -9.66 -7.46
CA LEU A 221 6.32 -10.09 -8.86
C LEU A 221 7.51 -9.64 -9.70
N GLN A 222 8.09 -8.47 -9.41
CA GLN A 222 9.25 -7.97 -10.14
C GLN A 222 10.52 -8.81 -9.88
N THR A 223 10.67 -9.35 -8.66
CA THR A 223 11.87 -10.11 -8.25
C THR A 223 11.68 -11.62 -8.36
N SER A 224 10.45 -12.08 -8.57
CA SER A 224 10.13 -13.51 -8.70
C SER A 224 10.70 -14.07 -10.00
N CYS A 225 11.60 -15.04 -9.88
CA CYS A 225 12.11 -15.79 -11.03
C CYS A 225 11.12 -16.85 -11.50
N GLU A 226 10.19 -17.26 -10.63
CA GLU A 226 9.23 -18.34 -10.88
C GLU A 226 8.19 -17.96 -11.95
N ILE A 227 7.83 -16.66 -12.04
CA ILE A 227 6.89 -16.17 -13.06
C ILE A 227 7.56 -15.83 -14.40
N ARG A 228 8.89 -15.91 -14.46
CA ARG A 228 9.66 -15.67 -15.67
C ARG A 228 9.39 -16.79 -16.69
N PHE A 229 9.05 -16.41 -17.93
CA PHE A 229 8.61 -17.31 -19.00
C PHE A 229 7.33 -18.11 -18.68
N ALA A 230 6.62 -17.77 -17.61
CA ALA A 230 5.32 -18.36 -17.33
C ALA A 230 4.26 -17.78 -18.28
N HIS A 231 3.54 -18.68 -18.98
CA HIS A 231 2.50 -18.31 -19.93
C HIS A 231 1.14 -18.19 -19.26
N PHE A 232 0.33 -17.26 -19.74
CA PHE A 232 -1.08 -17.18 -19.34
C PHE A 232 -1.92 -16.57 -20.46
N LEU A 233 -2.91 -17.30 -20.97
CA LEU A 233 -3.72 -16.89 -22.12
C LEU A 233 -2.82 -16.51 -23.32
N TRP A 234 -2.86 -15.25 -23.75
CA TRP A 234 -2.01 -14.70 -24.82
C TRP A 234 -0.66 -14.18 -24.33
N ILE A 235 -0.47 -14.11 -23.02
CA ILE A 235 0.74 -13.59 -22.40
C ILE A 235 1.82 -14.66 -22.42
N LYS A 236 2.97 -14.38 -23.05
CA LYS A 236 4.09 -15.31 -23.15
C LYS A 236 5.01 -15.30 -21.92
N ASP A 237 5.05 -14.21 -21.17
CA ASP A 237 5.92 -14.03 -20.02
C ASP A 237 5.28 -13.08 -19.01
N LEU A 238 4.84 -13.59 -17.87
CA LEU A 238 4.21 -12.80 -16.80
C LEU A 238 5.16 -11.79 -16.15
N ALA A 239 6.48 -11.98 -16.29
CA ALA A 239 7.49 -11.08 -15.77
C ALA A 239 7.81 -9.89 -16.70
N ARG A 240 7.21 -9.84 -17.90
CA ARG A 240 7.39 -8.78 -18.90
C ARG A 240 6.04 -8.16 -19.30
N PRO A 241 6.03 -6.98 -19.95
CA PRO A 241 4.83 -6.48 -20.60
C PRO A 241 4.27 -7.46 -21.62
N ASP A 242 2.94 -7.54 -21.76
CA ASP A 242 2.27 -8.44 -22.69
C ASP A 242 2.35 -7.89 -24.12
N THR A 243 3.32 -8.37 -24.87
CA THR A 243 3.46 -7.98 -26.28
C THR A 243 2.79 -8.99 -27.19
N ILE A 244 1.85 -8.53 -28.02
CA ILE A 244 1.22 -9.35 -29.06
C ILE A 244 2.03 -9.20 -30.36
N GLU A 245 2.90 -10.15 -30.61
CA GLU A 245 3.77 -10.12 -31.80
C GLU A 245 2.99 -10.27 -33.13
N ALA A 246 1.79 -10.85 -33.08
CA ALA A 246 0.93 -11.04 -34.26
C ALA A 246 0.28 -9.74 -34.76
N LEU A 247 0.28 -8.67 -33.92
CA LEU A 247 -0.30 -7.38 -34.29
C LEU A 247 0.80 -6.38 -34.65
N PRO A 248 0.58 -5.59 -35.72
CA PRO A 248 1.56 -4.58 -36.11
C PRO A 248 1.73 -3.54 -34.98
N SER A 249 2.97 -3.10 -34.80
CA SER A 249 3.24 -1.98 -33.89
C SER A 249 2.55 -0.72 -34.42
N ILE A 250 1.81 -0.03 -33.55
CA ILE A 250 1.19 1.24 -33.89
C ILE A 250 2.22 2.36 -33.63
N PHE A 251 2.63 3.07 -34.69
CA PHE A 251 3.70 4.08 -34.63
C PHE A 251 5.04 3.54 -34.05
N GLY A 252 5.38 2.28 -34.31
CA GLY A 252 6.60 1.67 -33.77
C GLY A 252 6.51 1.24 -32.29
N ILE A 253 5.35 1.41 -31.64
CA ILE A 253 5.12 0.99 -30.26
C ILE A 253 4.44 -0.39 -30.26
N PRO A 254 4.99 -1.40 -29.58
CA PRO A 254 4.37 -2.72 -29.51
C PRO A 254 3.02 -2.64 -28.80
N LEU A 255 2.03 -3.36 -29.28
CA LEU A 255 0.68 -3.36 -28.69
C LEU A 255 0.64 -4.25 -27.44
N HIS A 256 0.31 -3.65 -26.31
CA HIS A 256 0.06 -4.32 -25.03
C HIS A 256 -1.43 -4.34 -24.74
N LEU A 257 -2.06 -5.50 -24.85
CA LEU A 257 -3.52 -5.64 -24.76
C LEU A 257 -4.03 -5.55 -23.32
N LEU A 258 -3.32 -6.13 -22.36
CA LEU A 258 -3.77 -6.21 -20.98
C LEU A 258 -3.91 -4.82 -20.30
N PRO A 259 -2.99 -3.86 -20.47
CA PRO A 259 -3.18 -2.48 -20.01
C PRO A 259 -4.41 -1.79 -20.61
N ILE A 260 -4.71 -2.05 -21.88
CA ILE A 260 -5.90 -1.50 -22.56
C ILE A 260 -7.17 -2.08 -21.95
N ILE A 261 -7.24 -3.41 -21.78
CA ILE A 261 -8.36 -4.09 -21.10
C ILE A 261 -8.53 -3.53 -19.69
N ASN A 262 -7.43 -3.36 -18.96
CA ASN A 262 -7.47 -2.77 -17.62
C ASN A 262 -8.04 -1.34 -17.63
N ALA A 263 -7.62 -0.50 -18.57
CA ALA A 263 -8.13 0.86 -18.70
C ALA A 263 -9.65 0.89 -18.95
N VAL A 264 -10.15 0.03 -19.84
CA VAL A 264 -11.59 -0.12 -20.12
C VAL A 264 -12.35 -0.56 -18.86
N ILE A 265 -11.86 -1.58 -18.16
CA ILE A 265 -12.46 -2.07 -16.91
C ILE A 265 -12.46 -0.99 -15.84
N THR A 266 -11.37 -0.23 -15.71
CA THR A 266 -11.27 0.88 -14.75
C THR A 266 -12.22 2.01 -15.10
N CYS A 267 -12.39 2.36 -16.37
CA CYS A 267 -13.41 3.31 -16.83
C CYS A 267 -14.82 2.84 -16.44
N LEU A 268 -15.15 1.57 -16.67
CA LEU A 268 -16.42 0.99 -16.27
C LEU A 268 -16.62 1.03 -14.75
N GLN A 269 -15.58 0.68 -13.98
CA GLN A 269 -15.60 0.75 -12.52
C GLN A 269 -15.90 2.17 -12.03
N MET A 270 -15.26 3.18 -12.63
CA MET A 270 -15.51 4.59 -12.27
C MET A 270 -16.92 5.07 -12.60
N HIS A 271 -17.49 4.62 -13.72
CA HIS A 271 -18.88 4.91 -14.04
C HIS A 271 -19.87 4.34 -13.01
N LEU A 272 -19.52 3.19 -12.44
CA LEU A 272 -20.33 2.57 -11.39
C LEU A 272 -20.11 3.18 -10.02
N MET A 273 -19.02 3.91 -9.79
CA MET A 273 -18.80 4.58 -8.51
C MET A 273 -19.65 5.85 -8.37
N PRO A 274 -20.09 6.18 -7.14
CA PRO A 274 -20.82 7.41 -6.88
C PRO A 274 -19.97 8.62 -7.26
N SER A 275 -20.55 9.57 -8.01
CA SER A 275 -19.84 10.79 -8.39
C SER A 275 -19.43 11.62 -7.18
N MET A 276 -18.34 12.35 -7.29
CA MET A 276 -17.82 13.23 -6.24
C MET A 276 -18.41 14.64 -6.38
N ALA A 277 -18.61 15.33 -5.26
CA ALA A 277 -19.16 16.69 -5.24
C ALA A 277 -18.23 17.73 -5.84
N ASP A 278 -16.92 17.48 -5.81
CA ASP A 278 -15.93 18.40 -6.35
C ASP A 278 -15.65 18.14 -7.83
N LYS A 279 -15.80 19.18 -8.66
CA LYS A 279 -15.54 19.10 -10.10
C LYS A 279 -14.08 18.78 -10.41
N MET A 280 -13.14 19.39 -9.69
CA MET A 280 -11.69 19.14 -9.86
C MET A 280 -11.35 17.70 -9.52
N GLN A 281 -11.82 17.19 -8.39
CA GLN A 281 -11.62 15.83 -7.95
C GLN A 281 -12.27 14.84 -8.93
N SER A 282 -13.51 15.12 -9.39
CA SER A 282 -14.18 14.29 -10.40
C SER A 282 -13.40 14.21 -11.71
N TRP A 283 -12.82 15.33 -12.17
CA TRP A 283 -12.00 15.35 -13.36
C TRP A 283 -10.70 14.54 -13.19
N MET A 284 -10.03 14.71 -12.06
CA MET A 284 -8.81 13.95 -11.72
C MET A 284 -9.07 12.43 -11.71
N PHE A 285 -10.19 11.99 -11.13
CA PHE A 285 -10.58 10.58 -11.15
C PHE A 285 -10.90 10.08 -12.56
N LYS A 286 -11.54 10.87 -13.41
CA LYS A 286 -11.80 10.51 -14.82
C LYS A 286 -10.52 10.35 -15.64
N LEU A 287 -9.47 11.08 -15.28
CA LEU A 287 -8.17 10.97 -15.94
C LEU A 287 -7.36 9.75 -15.47
N MET A 288 -7.68 9.20 -14.29
CA MET A 288 -6.95 8.09 -13.66
C MET A 288 -6.75 6.85 -14.57
N PRO A 289 -7.77 6.36 -15.31
CA PRO A 289 -7.59 5.21 -16.20
C PRO A 289 -6.56 5.45 -17.29
N PHE A 290 -6.48 6.65 -17.82
CA PHE A 290 -5.51 7.02 -18.85
C PHE A 290 -4.08 7.12 -18.27
N ILE A 291 -3.95 7.68 -17.08
CA ILE A 291 -2.66 7.70 -16.36
C ILE A 291 -2.21 6.26 -16.07
N MET A 292 -3.12 5.41 -15.60
CA MET A 292 -2.82 4.00 -15.32
C MET A 292 -2.47 3.24 -16.60
N LEU A 293 -3.12 3.53 -17.73
CA LEU A 293 -2.77 2.94 -19.02
C LEU A 293 -1.30 3.21 -19.36
N VAL A 294 -0.85 4.46 -19.26
CA VAL A 294 0.53 4.85 -19.57
C VAL A 294 1.52 4.16 -18.62
N ILE A 295 1.23 4.13 -17.33
CA ILE A 295 2.08 3.48 -16.32
C ILE A 295 2.16 1.98 -16.55
N PHE A 296 1.02 1.32 -16.75
CA PHE A 296 0.95 -0.14 -16.90
C PHE A 296 1.50 -0.63 -18.24
N TYR A 297 1.71 0.27 -19.19
CA TYR A 297 2.29 -0.08 -20.48
C TYR A 297 3.72 -0.62 -20.37
N THR A 298 4.44 -0.24 -19.32
CA THR A 298 5.82 -0.66 -19.06
C THR A 298 5.95 -1.71 -17.96
N PHE A 299 4.84 -2.06 -17.30
CA PHE A 299 4.86 -2.95 -16.16
C PHE A 299 4.77 -4.42 -16.57
N PRO A 300 5.31 -5.34 -15.75
CA PRO A 300 5.14 -6.77 -15.94
C PRO A 300 3.66 -7.15 -16.00
N SER A 301 3.31 -8.01 -16.97
CA SER A 301 1.91 -8.40 -17.19
C SER A 301 1.27 -9.13 -16.01
N GLY A 302 2.04 -9.83 -15.18
CA GLY A 302 1.55 -10.42 -13.94
C GLY A 302 1.01 -9.38 -12.96
N LEU A 303 1.63 -8.19 -12.86
CA LEU A 303 1.15 -7.09 -12.03
C LEU A 303 -0.10 -6.44 -12.63
N VAL A 304 -0.12 -6.25 -13.94
CA VAL A 304 -1.29 -5.70 -14.64
C VAL A 304 -2.47 -6.67 -14.55
N LEU A 305 -2.22 -7.99 -14.63
CA LEU A 305 -3.23 -9.03 -14.42
C LEU A 305 -3.85 -8.94 -13.02
N TYR A 306 -2.99 -8.84 -11.98
CA TYR A 306 -3.47 -8.61 -10.62
C TYR A 306 -4.40 -7.40 -10.55
N TRP A 307 -3.98 -6.25 -11.11
CA TRP A 307 -4.78 -5.03 -11.07
C TRP A 307 -6.09 -5.14 -11.84
N THR A 308 -6.07 -5.82 -12.98
CA THR A 308 -7.26 -6.08 -13.81
C THR A 308 -8.29 -6.92 -13.04
N VAL A 309 -7.84 -8.02 -12.42
CA VAL A 309 -8.70 -8.87 -11.58
C VAL A 309 -9.23 -8.10 -10.37
N GLN A 310 -8.37 -7.30 -9.72
CA GLN A 310 -8.74 -6.45 -8.60
C GLN A 310 -9.84 -5.44 -8.98
N SER A 311 -9.77 -4.84 -10.17
CA SER A 311 -10.78 -3.92 -10.69
C SER A 311 -12.10 -4.64 -11.00
N LEU A 312 -12.05 -5.82 -11.60
CA LEU A 312 -13.23 -6.66 -11.84
C LEU A 312 -13.94 -7.05 -10.54
N LEU A 313 -13.19 -7.51 -9.55
CA LEU A 313 -13.73 -7.82 -8.22
C LEU A 313 -14.27 -6.57 -7.52
N GLY A 314 -13.68 -5.39 -7.80
CA GLY A 314 -14.19 -4.10 -7.33
C GLY A 314 -15.56 -3.77 -7.92
N ILE A 315 -15.76 -4.00 -9.22
CA ILE A 315 -17.06 -3.86 -9.87
C ILE A 315 -18.08 -4.80 -9.23
N LEU A 316 -17.72 -6.09 -9.12
CA LEU A 316 -18.61 -7.09 -8.51
C LEU A 316 -19.02 -6.67 -7.09
N GLN A 317 -18.06 -6.21 -6.28
CA GLN A 317 -18.34 -5.76 -4.93
C GLN A 317 -19.28 -4.55 -4.88
N VAL A 318 -19.10 -3.56 -5.77
CA VAL A 318 -20.00 -2.41 -5.86
C VAL A 318 -21.42 -2.87 -6.20
N LEU A 319 -21.57 -3.80 -7.14
CA LEU A 319 -22.88 -4.35 -7.52
C LEU A 319 -23.54 -5.10 -6.35
N VAL A 320 -22.79 -6.00 -5.69
CA VAL A 320 -23.29 -6.76 -4.52
C VAL A 320 -23.72 -5.81 -3.38
N VAL A 321 -22.89 -4.82 -3.07
CA VAL A 321 -23.22 -3.84 -2.01
C VAL A 321 -24.44 -3.01 -2.39
N ARG A 322 -24.62 -2.66 -3.68
CA ARG A 322 -25.81 -1.94 -4.16
C ARG A 322 -27.07 -2.77 -4.07
N MET A 323 -27.03 -4.04 -4.48
CA MET A 323 -28.19 -4.96 -4.41
C MET A 323 -28.59 -5.24 -2.95
N GLY A 324 -27.65 -5.39 -2.05
CA GLY A 324 -27.91 -5.61 -0.62
C GLY A 324 -28.24 -4.35 0.19
N ALA A 325 -28.05 -3.16 -0.38
CA ALA A 325 -28.30 -1.91 0.33
C ALA A 325 -29.78 -1.58 0.34
N LYS A 326 -30.45 -1.71 1.49
CA LYS A 326 -31.71 -0.98 1.76
C LYS A 326 -31.45 0.51 1.47
N LYS A 327 -32.44 1.23 0.92
CA LYS A 327 -32.32 2.67 0.58
C LYS A 327 -31.56 3.39 1.71
N VAL A 328 -30.37 3.88 1.40
CA VAL A 328 -29.54 4.61 2.38
C VAL A 328 -30.30 5.88 2.77
N VAL A 329 -30.88 5.89 3.96
CA VAL A 329 -31.54 7.08 4.51
C VAL A 329 -30.49 7.87 5.28
N LEU A 330 -30.31 9.14 4.92
CA LEU A 330 -29.46 10.06 5.66
C LEU A 330 -30.20 10.45 6.94
N LYS A 331 -29.70 10.02 8.09
CA LYS A 331 -30.17 10.49 9.39
C LYS A 331 -29.17 11.50 9.94
N LYS A 332 -29.64 12.67 10.34
CA LYS A 332 -28.82 13.61 11.11
C LYS A 332 -28.41 12.98 12.44
N ARG A 333 -27.18 13.18 12.83
CA ARG A 333 -26.62 12.63 14.05
C ARG A 333 -26.97 13.53 15.23
N GLU A 334 -27.58 12.97 16.26
CA GLU A 334 -27.96 13.73 17.48
C GLU A 334 -26.78 14.15 18.34
N LYS A 335 -25.64 13.48 18.21
CA LYS A 335 -24.42 13.79 18.99
C LYS A 335 -23.30 14.32 18.08
N PRO A 336 -22.58 15.37 18.50
CA PRO A 336 -21.50 15.93 17.70
C PRO A 336 -20.41 14.88 17.44
N SER A 337 -19.94 14.84 16.20
CA SER A 337 -18.90 13.90 15.75
C SER A 337 -17.55 14.29 16.38
N PHE A 338 -16.59 13.34 16.39
CA PHE A 338 -15.21 13.63 16.81
C PHE A 338 -14.62 14.79 16.02
N MET A 339 -14.91 14.88 14.72
CA MET A 339 -14.48 15.99 13.85
C MET A 339 -15.10 17.33 14.26
N GLN A 340 -16.39 17.37 14.62
CA GLN A 340 -17.02 18.60 15.12
C GLN A 340 -16.37 19.07 16.42
N ARG A 341 -16.13 18.15 17.36
CA ARG A 341 -15.45 18.49 18.61
C ARG A 341 -14.02 18.98 18.36
N MET A 342 -13.33 18.38 17.39
CA MET A 342 -11.98 18.81 17.00
C MET A 342 -12.01 20.19 16.33
N GLN A 343 -13.00 20.44 15.47
CA GLN A 343 -13.17 21.72 14.78
C GLN A 343 -13.58 22.81 15.77
N GLU A 344 -14.54 22.55 16.66
CA GLU A 344 -14.92 23.45 17.75
C GLU A 344 -13.73 23.75 18.67
N ALA A 345 -12.90 22.73 18.97
CA ALA A 345 -11.68 22.91 19.75
C ALA A 345 -10.63 23.75 18.99
N MET A 346 -10.51 23.58 17.67
CA MET A 346 -9.61 24.42 16.84
C MET A 346 -10.13 25.85 16.72
N GLU A 347 -11.42 26.05 16.50
CA GLU A 347 -12.04 27.37 16.45
C GLU A 347 -11.90 28.09 17.80
N GLN A 348 -12.12 27.38 18.90
CA GLN A 348 -11.88 27.92 20.26
C GLN A 348 -10.40 28.25 20.49
N ALA A 349 -9.49 27.43 20.01
CA ALA A 349 -8.05 27.69 20.10
C ALA A 349 -7.63 28.87 19.23
N GLN A 350 -8.19 29.05 18.05
CA GLN A 350 -7.94 30.19 17.17
C GLN A 350 -8.55 31.48 17.76
N ALA A 351 -9.78 31.41 18.26
CA ALA A 351 -10.40 32.56 18.96
C ALA A 351 -9.61 32.96 20.21
N ALA A 352 -9.12 31.98 20.97
CA ALA A 352 -8.25 32.24 22.11
C ALA A 352 -6.89 32.84 21.73
N GLN A 353 -6.33 32.44 20.53
CA GLN A 353 -5.13 33.09 20.00
C GLN A 353 -5.39 34.53 19.54
N GLN A 354 -6.50 34.77 18.85
CA GLN A 354 -6.87 36.13 18.43
C GLN A 354 -7.17 37.08 19.61
N ALA A 355 -7.79 36.55 20.68
CA ALA A 355 -8.06 37.30 21.89
C ALA A 355 -6.81 37.69 22.70
N ARG A 356 -5.66 37.03 22.43
CA ARG A 356 -4.39 37.29 23.15
C ARG A 356 -3.61 38.51 22.65
N GLY A 357 -3.97 39.04 21.48
CA GLY A 357 -3.34 40.24 20.92
C GLY A 357 -1.87 40.05 20.49
N PRO A 358 -1.28 41.10 19.89
CA PRO A 358 0.09 40.99 19.32
C PRO A 358 1.20 40.91 20.36
N GLU A 359 0.91 41.22 21.66
CA GLU A 359 1.90 41.06 22.73
C GLU A 359 2.26 39.59 23.03
N PHE A 360 1.33 38.65 22.83
CA PHE A 360 1.60 37.24 23.06
C PHE A 360 2.61 36.69 22.06
N GLU A 361 2.64 37.20 20.81
CA GLU A 361 3.62 36.80 19.81
C GLU A 361 5.06 37.22 20.15
N LYS A 362 5.21 38.29 20.97
CA LYS A 362 6.52 38.80 21.40
C LYS A 362 7.13 38.01 22.55
N LEU A 363 6.37 37.14 23.21
CA LEU A 363 6.86 36.34 24.35
C LEU A 363 7.82 35.22 23.85
N PRO A 364 8.84 34.89 24.70
CA PRO A 364 9.73 33.76 24.43
C PRO A 364 8.96 32.45 24.25
N LEU A 365 9.42 31.58 23.37
CA LEU A 365 8.75 30.30 23.02
C LEU A 365 8.43 29.43 24.25
N LYS A 366 9.31 29.41 25.25
CA LYS A 366 9.10 28.70 26.53
C LYS A 366 7.88 29.20 27.30
N GLU A 367 7.68 30.47 27.30
CA GLU A 367 6.58 31.13 28.02
C GLU A 367 5.25 30.95 27.29
N ARG A 368 5.26 31.05 25.98
CA ARG A 368 4.12 30.73 25.11
C ARG A 368 3.65 29.28 25.31
N LEU A 369 4.59 28.32 25.38
CA LEU A 369 4.29 26.91 25.62
C LEU A 369 3.78 26.64 27.04
N ARG A 370 4.26 27.40 28.06
CA ARG A 370 3.77 27.28 29.43
C ARG A 370 2.31 27.71 29.53
N ILE A 371 1.99 28.88 28.98
CA ILE A 371 0.63 29.44 28.99
C ILE A 371 -0.32 28.50 28.21
N ALA A 372 0.09 27.96 27.05
CA ALA A 372 -0.70 27.04 26.31
C ALA A 372 -0.99 25.71 27.05
N ARG A 373 -0.02 25.22 27.86
CA ARG A 373 -0.21 24.02 28.71
C ARG A 373 -1.17 24.30 29.88
N GLU A 374 -1.09 25.46 30.50
CA GLU A 374 -1.99 25.85 31.59
C GLU A 374 -3.43 26.00 31.12
N ASP A 375 -3.63 26.60 29.94
CA ASP A 375 -4.97 26.74 29.34
C ASP A 375 -5.56 25.39 28.89
N ALA A 376 -4.74 24.51 28.33
CA ALA A 376 -5.14 23.15 28.01
C ALA A 376 -5.53 22.34 29.27
N ALA A 377 -4.82 22.57 30.40
CA ALA A 377 -5.15 21.93 31.66
C ALA A 377 -6.46 22.46 32.25
N LYS A 378 -6.70 23.78 32.17
CA LYS A 378 -7.96 24.44 32.61
C LYS A 378 -9.16 23.94 31.77
N ALA A 379 -8.98 23.83 30.43
CA ALA A 379 -10.01 23.33 29.55
C ALA A 379 -10.34 21.84 29.82
N ARG A 380 -9.33 21.01 30.10
CA ARG A 380 -9.53 19.61 30.49
C ARG A 380 -10.29 19.48 31.81
N LYS A 381 -9.99 20.34 32.79
CA LYS A 381 -10.68 20.36 34.09
C LYS A 381 -12.15 20.74 33.91
N LYS A 382 -12.43 21.77 33.11
CA LYS A 382 -13.81 22.23 32.83
C LYS A 382 -14.64 21.14 32.12
N LEU A 383 -14.07 20.44 31.15
CA LEU A 383 -14.69 19.29 30.46
C LEU A 383 -14.96 18.13 31.43
N LYS A 384 -14.08 17.89 32.40
CA LYS A 384 -14.26 16.84 33.40
C LYS A 384 -15.39 17.18 34.38
N ASP A 385 -15.48 18.45 34.79
CA ASP A 385 -16.52 18.94 35.69
C ASP A 385 -17.90 18.97 35.02
N GLU A 386 -17.97 19.31 33.72
CA GLU A 386 -19.21 19.23 32.95
C GLU A 386 -19.67 17.76 32.71
N ARG A 387 -18.74 16.83 32.51
CA ARG A 387 -19.05 15.39 32.49
C ARG A 387 -19.62 14.89 33.82
N LEU A 388 -19.05 15.30 34.93
CA LEU A 388 -19.54 14.94 36.26
C LEU A 388 -20.92 15.51 36.53
N LYS A 389 -21.21 16.72 36.10
CA LYS A 389 -22.55 17.34 36.20
C LYS A 389 -23.58 16.67 35.34
N GLY A 390 -23.20 16.22 34.11
CA GLY A 390 -24.10 15.50 33.19
C GLY A 390 -24.43 14.06 33.63
N THR A 391 -23.62 13.45 34.47
CA THR A 391 -23.86 12.08 35.00
C THR A 391 -24.65 12.09 36.32
N MET A 392 -24.85 13.21 36.94
CA MET A 392 -25.57 13.31 38.22
C MET A 392 -27.09 13.49 38.09
N TYR A 393 -27.66 13.59 36.88
CA TYR A 393 -29.09 13.82 36.71
C TYR A 393 -29.74 12.89 35.68
N GLU A 394 -29.80 11.59 36.02
CA GLU A 394 -30.85 10.67 35.57
C GLU A 394 -31.40 9.89 36.76
N PRO A 395 -32.58 10.29 37.33
CA PRO A 395 -33.28 9.44 38.26
C PRO A 395 -33.74 8.18 37.49
N ARG A 396 -33.18 7.01 37.86
CA ARG A 396 -33.65 5.71 37.44
C ARG A 396 -35.17 5.64 37.67
N LYS A 397 -35.96 5.72 36.61
CA LYS A 397 -37.39 5.32 36.67
C LYS A 397 -37.46 3.87 37.07
N LYS A 398 -37.82 3.63 38.33
CA LYS A 398 -38.26 2.31 38.80
C LYS A 398 -39.49 1.90 38.02
N ASN A 399 -39.37 0.86 37.23
CA ASN A 399 -40.56 0.16 36.68
C ASN A 399 -41.18 -0.66 37.82
N PRO A 400 -42.43 -0.41 38.23
CA PRO A 400 -43.13 -1.28 39.13
C PRO A 400 -43.84 -2.35 38.30
N GLY A 401 -43.44 -3.58 38.43
CA GLY A 401 -44.26 -4.74 38.00
C GLY A 401 -43.68 -5.50 36.80
N GLY A 402 -42.96 -6.56 37.09
CA GLY A 402 -42.59 -7.60 36.12
C GLY A 402 -42.08 -8.83 36.87
N ARG A 403 -43.01 -9.74 37.21
CA ARG A 403 -42.71 -11.02 37.83
C ARG A 403 -41.71 -11.85 37.00
N SER A 404 -40.71 -12.36 37.73
CA SER A 404 -39.85 -13.44 37.35
C SER A 404 -40.63 -14.70 37.01
N THR A 405 -40.36 -15.25 35.81
CA THR A 405 -40.54 -16.67 35.53
C THR A 405 -39.30 -17.17 34.79
N ARG A 406 -38.43 -17.83 35.55
CA ARG A 406 -37.42 -18.75 35.00
C ARG A 406 -38.12 -19.99 34.47
N PRO A 407 -37.80 -20.55 33.33
CA PRO A 407 -37.95 -21.98 33.06
C PRO A 407 -36.63 -22.71 33.35
N LYS A 408 -36.72 -23.73 34.15
CA LYS A 408 -35.76 -24.83 34.26
C LYS A 408 -35.84 -25.68 32.98
N ARG A 409 -34.75 -25.86 32.30
CA ARG A 409 -34.13 -27.13 31.89
C ARG A 409 -32.94 -26.86 31.00
#